data_698037132e61d5134e22b92270b80855
#
_entry.id   698037132e61d5134e22b92270b80855
#
_cell.length_a   1.000
_cell.length_b   1.000
_cell.length_c   1.000
_cell.angle_alpha   90.00
_cell.angle_beta   90.00
_cell.angle_gamma   90.00
#
_symmetry.space_group_name_H-M   'P 1'
#
loop_
_entity.id
_entity.type
_entity.pdbx_description
1 polymer ?
#
loop_
_entity_poly.entity_id
_entity_poly.type
_entity_poly.pdbx_seq_one_letter_code
_entity_poly.pdbx_strand_id
1 'polypeptide(L)'
;MSTNNPLPHIMVFCVNYSSYDYLLTFMESVERAAAKANGLCRITLCVGDNTATDWQGIPENLTPHCTLKSFPYHLNIGYLGCALRMMAEVGWQEVSQASYCIISNVDLTLREDFFSVLATTEWPADTGWLAPDIFTERLNHHDNPFQTHRPRKRDFIRWQLLYSNHIIYKWLLKLYQLRSKHQNIPDKQTTIYAGHGSLMVISGQFLAKHPYLKFPTFMYGEELFFAELIYQDKLKTYYCPSLHVSNVGRVSTGKYNYKWLCRQNGKSLRILKGYCFRYPILKNSEY
;
A
#
# COMPACT_ATOMS: atom_id res chain seq x y z
N MET A 1 0.86 25.10 -29.75
CA MET A 1 2.19 24.54 -29.40
C MET A 1 1.91 23.37 -28.46
N SER A 2 2.05 22.15 -28.96
CA SER A 2 1.87 20.94 -28.17
C SER A 2 3.05 20.87 -27.19
N THR A 3 2.81 21.14 -25.92
CA THR A 3 3.79 20.90 -24.86
C THR A 3 3.95 19.38 -24.76
N ASN A 4 5.07 18.87 -25.30
CA ASN A 4 5.49 17.47 -25.14
C ASN A 4 5.86 17.23 -23.66
N ASN A 5 4.88 17.31 -22.76
CA ASN A 5 5.10 16.79 -21.42
C ASN A 5 5.23 15.27 -21.52
N PRO A 6 6.28 14.68 -20.95
CA PRO A 6 6.43 13.23 -20.97
C PRO A 6 5.20 12.59 -20.29
N LEU A 7 4.75 11.45 -20.84
CA LEU A 7 3.63 10.70 -20.26
C LEU A 7 3.91 10.38 -18.78
N PRO A 8 2.89 10.49 -17.90
CA PRO A 8 3.03 10.07 -16.51
C PRO A 8 3.59 8.66 -16.42
N HIS A 9 4.60 8.47 -15.57
CA HIS A 9 5.14 7.14 -15.28
C HIS A 9 4.54 6.63 -13.97
N ILE A 10 3.91 5.48 -14.00
CA ILE A 10 3.31 4.79 -12.86
C ILE A 10 4.10 3.50 -12.64
N MET A 11 4.65 3.33 -11.44
CA MET A 11 5.35 2.11 -11.05
C MET A 11 4.51 1.34 -10.05
N VAL A 12 4.30 0.05 -10.30
CA VAL A 12 3.54 -0.85 -9.42
C VAL A 12 4.50 -1.83 -8.78
N PHE A 13 4.60 -1.81 -7.46
CA PHE A 13 5.43 -2.72 -6.65
C PHE A 13 4.51 -3.69 -5.91
N CYS A 14 4.24 -4.86 -6.48
CA CYS A 14 3.42 -5.88 -5.83
C CYS A 14 4.28 -6.94 -5.16
N VAL A 15 3.80 -7.42 -4.01
CA VAL A 15 4.54 -8.36 -3.16
C VAL A 15 3.78 -9.68 -3.07
N ASN A 16 4.38 -10.74 -3.60
CA ASN A 16 3.89 -12.11 -3.47
C ASN A 16 4.51 -12.81 -2.26
N TYR A 17 3.70 -13.62 -1.57
CA TYR A 17 4.15 -14.58 -0.58
C TYR A 17 3.29 -15.83 -0.64
N SER A 18 3.76 -16.87 -1.34
CA SER A 18 3.07 -18.16 -1.53
C SER A 18 1.60 -18.04 -1.97
N SER A 19 1.33 -17.12 -2.91
CA SER A 19 -0.03 -16.77 -3.34
C SER A 19 -0.08 -16.56 -4.86
N TYR A 20 0.45 -17.53 -5.64
CA TYR A 20 0.64 -17.39 -7.10
C TYR A 20 -0.66 -17.25 -7.88
N ASP A 21 -1.74 -17.96 -7.52
CA ASP A 21 -3.04 -17.81 -8.19
C ASP A 21 -3.57 -16.37 -8.08
N TYR A 22 -3.39 -15.74 -6.90
CA TYR A 22 -3.75 -14.35 -6.70
C TYR A 22 -2.80 -13.40 -7.43
N LEU A 23 -1.50 -13.71 -7.46
CA LEU A 23 -0.53 -12.95 -8.24
C LEU A 23 -0.91 -12.92 -9.72
N LEU A 24 -1.26 -14.06 -10.32
CA LEU A 24 -1.69 -14.14 -11.72
C LEU A 24 -2.94 -13.29 -11.95
N THR A 25 -3.97 -13.42 -11.11
CA THR A 25 -5.19 -12.61 -11.20
C THR A 25 -4.92 -11.12 -11.05
N PHE A 26 -4.02 -10.74 -10.14
CA PHE A 26 -3.59 -9.34 -9.98
C PHE A 26 -2.88 -8.83 -11.23
N MET A 27 -1.90 -9.57 -11.77
CA MET A 27 -1.15 -9.21 -12.99
C MET A 27 -2.09 -9.05 -14.20
N GLU A 28 -3.07 -9.95 -14.37
CA GLU A 28 -4.10 -9.84 -15.40
C GLU A 28 -4.95 -8.57 -15.24
N SER A 29 -5.29 -8.20 -14.00
CA SER A 29 -6.06 -6.97 -13.75
C SER A 29 -5.22 -5.71 -14.04
N VAL A 30 -3.93 -5.74 -13.69
CA VAL A 30 -2.97 -4.68 -14.05
C VAL A 30 -2.87 -4.55 -15.56
N GLU A 31 -2.76 -5.66 -16.28
CA GLU A 31 -2.69 -5.68 -17.76
C GLU A 31 -3.95 -5.09 -18.39
N ARG A 32 -5.16 -5.51 -17.97
CA ARG A 32 -6.42 -4.94 -18.48
C ARG A 32 -6.48 -3.42 -18.27
N ALA A 33 -6.09 -2.96 -17.08
CA ALA A 33 -6.07 -1.54 -16.78
C ALA A 33 -4.98 -0.78 -17.59
N ALA A 34 -3.83 -1.40 -17.83
CA ALA A 34 -2.75 -0.86 -18.63
C ALA A 34 -3.14 -0.74 -20.12
N ALA A 35 -3.74 -1.78 -20.67
CA ALA A 35 -4.24 -1.77 -22.04
C ALA A 35 -5.25 -0.64 -22.27
N LYS A 36 -6.15 -0.40 -21.32
CA LYS A 36 -7.14 0.70 -21.39
C LYS A 36 -6.51 2.08 -21.24
N ALA A 37 -5.41 2.19 -20.53
CA ALA A 37 -4.65 3.43 -20.33
C ALA A 37 -3.53 3.62 -21.38
N ASN A 38 -3.49 2.81 -22.44
CA ASN A 38 -2.47 2.90 -23.48
C ASN A 38 -2.42 4.29 -24.10
N GLY A 39 -1.22 4.88 -24.16
CA GLY A 39 -1.03 6.26 -24.64
C GLY A 39 -1.32 7.36 -23.60
N LEU A 40 -1.88 7.04 -22.41
CA LEU A 40 -2.14 8.01 -21.33
C LEU A 40 -1.03 8.03 -20.29
N CYS A 41 -0.42 6.88 -20.03
CA CYS A 41 0.69 6.74 -19.09
C CYS A 41 1.60 5.58 -19.47
N ARG A 42 2.79 5.54 -18.90
CA ARG A 42 3.72 4.42 -18.97
C ARG A 42 3.66 3.65 -17.65
N ILE A 43 3.59 2.32 -17.71
CA ILE A 43 3.45 1.47 -16.54
C ILE A 43 4.64 0.52 -16.43
N THR A 44 5.26 0.48 -15.25
CA THR A 44 6.26 -0.53 -14.88
C THR A 44 5.70 -1.38 -13.75
N LEU A 45 5.57 -2.68 -13.97
CA LEU A 45 5.15 -3.65 -12.97
C LEU A 45 6.37 -4.35 -12.38
N CYS A 46 6.63 -4.14 -11.09
CA CYS A 46 7.68 -4.78 -10.31
C CYS A 46 7.04 -5.84 -9.41
N VAL A 47 7.43 -7.09 -9.57
CA VAL A 47 6.91 -8.21 -8.78
C VAL A 47 7.99 -8.73 -7.85
N GLY A 48 7.83 -8.53 -6.54
CA GLY A 48 8.70 -9.05 -5.49
C GLY A 48 8.15 -10.37 -4.95
N ASP A 49 8.91 -11.44 -5.09
CA ASP A 49 8.51 -12.75 -4.57
C ASP A 49 9.27 -13.09 -3.30
N ASN A 50 8.56 -13.02 -2.17
CA ASN A 50 9.05 -13.37 -0.84
C ASN A 50 8.96 -14.87 -0.52
N THR A 51 8.50 -15.70 -1.47
CA THR A 51 8.30 -17.14 -1.26
C THR A 51 9.63 -17.85 -1.11
N ALA A 52 9.88 -18.46 0.06
CA ALA A 52 11.12 -19.15 0.35
C ALA A 52 11.17 -20.59 -0.21
N THR A 53 10.03 -21.26 -0.27
CA THR A 53 9.84 -22.62 -0.78
C THR A 53 8.69 -22.64 -1.78
N ASP A 54 8.68 -23.65 -2.65
CA ASP A 54 7.63 -23.82 -3.66
C ASP A 54 7.50 -22.63 -4.64
N TRP A 55 8.63 -22.03 -4.99
CA TRP A 55 8.68 -20.97 -5.97
C TRP A 55 8.25 -21.47 -7.36
N GLN A 56 7.29 -20.75 -8.00
CA GLN A 56 6.71 -21.15 -9.29
C GLN A 56 7.18 -20.31 -10.48
N GLY A 57 7.89 -19.20 -10.21
CA GLY A 57 8.26 -18.24 -11.24
C GLY A 57 7.13 -17.23 -11.55
N ILE A 58 7.46 -16.22 -12.33
CA ILE A 58 6.57 -15.15 -12.74
C ILE A 58 6.47 -15.17 -14.26
N PRO A 59 5.26 -15.31 -14.84
CA PRO A 59 5.08 -15.33 -16.30
C PRO A 59 5.46 -14.00 -16.93
N GLU A 60 6.42 -14.00 -17.84
CA GLU A 60 6.93 -12.77 -18.49
C GLU A 60 5.96 -12.19 -19.53
N ASN A 61 5.15 -13.03 -20.18
CA ASN A 61 4.28 -12.63 -21.29
C ASN A 61 2.86 -12.23 -20.89
N LEU A 62 2.57 -12.16 -19.59
CA LEU A 62 1.22 -11.89 -19.09
C LEU A 62 0.82 -10.41 -19.17
N THR A 63 1.79 -9.51 -19.27
CA THR A 63 1.56 -8.06 -19.18
C THR A 63 2.22 -7.29 -20.33
N PRO A 64 1.75 -7.48 -21.60
CA PRO A 64 2.37 -6.85 -22.77
C PRO A 64 2.29 -5.32 -22.81
N HIS A 65 1.35 -4.68 -22.09
CA HIS A 65 1.25 -3.22 -21.98
C HIS A 65 2.04 -2.64 -20.80
N CYS A 66 2.77 -3.48 -20.05
CA CYS A 66 3.62 -3.06 -18.94
C CYS A 66 5.08 -3.45 -19.17
N THR A 67 6.01 -2.66 -18.65
CA THR A 67 7.40 -3.13 -18.46
C THR A 67 7.45 -3.99 -17.22
N LEU A 68 7.66 -5.30 -17.34
CA LEU A 68 7.75 -6.22 -16.21
C LEU A 68 9.19 -6.29 -15.67
N LYS A 69 9.34 -6.17 -14.34
CA LYS A 69 10.59 -6.42 -13.60
C LYS A 69 10.30 -7.43 -12.48
N SER A 70 11.06 -8.51 -12.41
CA SER A 70 10.85 -9.62 -11.48
C SER A 70 11.98 -9.70 -10.45
N PHE A 71 11.64 -9.87 -9.17
CA PHE A 71 12.57 -9.85 -8.03
C PHE A 71 12.34 -11.08 -7.13
N PRO A 72 12.91 -12.25 -7.45
CA PRO A 72 12.77 -13.47 -6.66
C PRO A 72 13.72 -13.45 -5.46
N TYR A 73 13.21 -13.04 -4.30
CA TYR A 73 14.05 -12.93 -3.10
C TYR A 73 14.27 -14.26 -2.36
N HIS A 74 13.38 -15.22 -2.51
CA HIS A 74 13.41 -16.51 -1.81
C HIS A 74 13.52 -16.38 -0.27
N LEU A 75 13.09 -15.26 0.27
CA LEU A 75 13.14 -14.92 1.68
C LEU A 75 11.99 -13.97 2.03
N ASN A 76 11.23 -14.28 3.07
CA ASN A 76 10.20 -13.38 3.53
C ASN A 76 10.80 -12.20 4.33
N ILE A 77 10.96 -11.07 3.66
CA ILE A 77 11.46 -9.81 4.23
C ILE A 77 10.33 -8.84 4.62
N GLY A 78 9.10 -9.32 4.67
CA GLY A 78 7.91 -8.53 4.97
C GLY A 78 7.35 -7.80 3.74
N TYR A 79 6.14 -7.28 3.86
CA TYR A 79 5.43 -6.61 2.77
C TYR A 79 6.15 -5.31 2.34
N LEU A 80 6.18 -4.31 3.23
CA LEU A 80 6.80 -3.04 2.90
C LEU A 80 8.33 -3.15 2.75
N GLY A 81 8.97 -4.05 3.50
CA GLY A 81 10.40 -4.33 3.34
C GLY A 81 10.74 -4.82 1.93
N CYS A 82 9.91 -5.69 1.35
CA CYS A 82 10.06 -6.17 -0.03
C CYS A 82 9.86 -5.04 -1.04
N ALA A 83 8.79 -4.25 -0.90
CA ALA A 83 8.52 -3.13 -1.80
C ALA A 83 9.66 -2.11 -1.82
N LEU A 84 10.15 -1.71 -0.65
CA LEU A 84 11.27 -0.76 -0.54
C LEU A 84 12.59 -1.33 -1.08
N ARG A 85 12.80 -2.63 -0.95
CA ARG A 85 13.97 -3.31 -1.55
C ARG A 85 13.88 -3.30 -3.07
N MET A 86 12.72 -3.62 -3.66
CA MET A 86 12.51 -3.48 -5.11
C MET A 86 12.78 -2.05 -5.60
N MET A 87 12.27 -1.04 -4.88
CA MET A 87 12.51 0.37 -5.20
C MET A 87 14.01 0.71 -5.19
N ALA A 88 14.77 0.18 -4.23
CA ALA A 88 16.21 0.39 -4.15
C ALA A 88 16.96 -0.29 -5.31
N GLU A 89 16.56 -1.51 -5.71
CA GLU A 89 17.16 -2.27 -6.81
C GLU A 89 16.79 -1.69 -8.19
N VAL A 90 15.59 -1.13 -8.35
CA VAL A 90 15.19 -0.35 -9.54
C VAL A 90 16.02 0.94 -9.64
N GLY A 91 16.32 1.55 -8.50
CA GLY A 91 17.05 2.81 -8.40
C GLY A 91 16.14 3.97 -7.93
N TRP A 92 16.51 4.57 -6.80
CA TRP A 92 15.71 5.65 -6.19
C TRP A 92 15.53 6.87 -7.09
N GLN A 93 16.44 7.12 -8.03
CA GLN A 93 16.29 8.18 -9.02
C GLN A 93 15.08 7.90 -9.94
N GLU A 94 14.97 6.68 -10.50
CA GLU A 94 13.83 6.29 -11.35
C GLU A 94 12.51 6.34 -10.55
N VAL A 95 12.52 5.80 -9.33
CA VAL A 95 11.36 5.77 -8.43
C VAL A 95 10.87 7.18 -8.08
N SER A 96 11.78 8.11 -7.77
CA SER A 96 11.42 9.47 -7.39
C SER A 96 10.95 10.35 -8.57
N GLN A 97 11.31 9.97 -9.80
CA GLN A 97 10.86 10.62 -11.03
C GLN A 97 9.53 10.07 -11.55
N ALA A 98 9.06 8.94 -11.02
CA ALA A 98 7.74 8.44 -11.33
C ALA A 98 6.67 9.39 -10.79
N SER A 99 5.57 9.56 -11.54
CA SER A 99 4.43 10.35 -11.09
C SER A 99 3.81 9.73 -9.84
N TYR A 100 3.67 8.39 -9.84
CA TYR A 100 3.15 7.62 -8.72
C TYR A 100 3.87 6.27 -8.62
N CYS A 101 4.09 5.83 -7.37
CA CYS A 101 4.49 4.48 -7.03
C CYS A 101 3.37 3.80 -6.24
N ILE A 102 2.88 2.69 -6.75
CA ILE A 102 1.83 1.90 -6.13
C ILE A 102 2.48 0.73 -5.40
N ILE A 103 2.27 0.62 -4.09
CA ILE A 103 2.68 -0.55 -3.30
C ILE A 103 1.42 -1.38 -3.07
N SER A 104 1.44 -2.66 -3.47
CA SER A 104 0.25 -3.50 -3.50
C SER A 104 0.49 -4.92 -3.01
N ASN A 105 -0.50 -5.46 -2.31
CA ASN A 105 -0.67 -6.90 -2.16
C ASN A 105 -1.09 -7.52 -3.50
N VAL A 106 -1.05 -8.85 -3.59
CA VAL A 106 -1.49 -9.61 -4.78
C VAL A 106 -2.94 -10.09 -4.71
N ASP A 107 -3.60 -10.02 -3.56
CA ASP A 107 -5.00 -10.44 -3.36
C ASP A 107 -6.02 -9.34 -3.71
N LEU A 108 -5.66 -8.50 -4.66
CA LEU A 108 -6.42 -7.36 -5.15
C LEU A 108 -6.70 -7.49 -6.65
N THR A 109 -7.71 -6.76 -7.11
CA THR A 109 -8.04 -6.63 -8.54
C THR A 109 -8.33 -5.16 -8.84
N LEU A 110 -7.59 -4.58 -9.79
CA LEU A 110 -7.81 -3.21 -10.23
C LEU A 110 -9.01 -3.14 -11.17
N ARG A 111 -9.83 -2.08 -11.05
CA ARG A 111 -10.83 -1.77 -12.08
C ARG A 111 -10.11 -1.35 -13.38
N GLU A 112 -10.66 -1.69 -14.52
CA GLU A 112 -10.02 -1.48 -15.83
C GLU A 112 -9.65 -0.03 -16.15
N ASP A 113 -10.34 0.95 -15.59
CA ASP A 113 -10.05 2.38 -15.77
C ASP A 113 -9.07 2.96 -14.75
N PHE A 114 -8.55 2.14 -13.83
CA PHE A 114 -7.73 2.59 -12.70
C PHE A 114 -6.56 3.50 -13.14
N PHE A 115 -5.76 3.07 -14.09
CA PHE A 115 -4.62 3.87 -14.57
C PHE A 115 -5.05 5.05 -15.43
N SER A 116 -6.14 4.94 -16.20
CA SER A 116 -6.68 6.06 -16.94
C SER A 116 -7.14 7.18 -16.01
N VAL A 117 -7.90 6.84 -14.96
CA VAL A 117 -8.34 7.80 -13.94
C VAL A 117 -7.13 8.39 -13.20
N LEU A 118 -6.16 7.55 -12.80
CA LEU A 118 -4.98 8.03 -12.09
C LEU A 118 -4.15 9.00 -12.92
N ALA A 119 -4.02 8.76 -14.23
CA ALA A 119 -3.18 9.56 -15.12
C ALA A 119 -3.86 10.85 -15.60
N THR A 120 -5.20 10.89 -15.71
CA THR A 120 -5.92 12.02 -16.31
C THR A 120 -6.60 12.95 -15.30
N THR A 121 -6.75 12.51 -14.04
CA THR A 121 -7.33 13.34 -12.99
C THR A 121 -6.30 14.35 -12.48
N GLU A 122 -6.72 15.61 -12.34
CA GLU A 122 -5.91 16.64 -11.65
C GLU A 122 -6.01 16.43 -10.14
N TRP A 123 -4.94 15.88 -9.57
CA TRP A 123 -4.83 15.68 -8.13
C TRP A 123 -4.28 16.92 -7.44
N PRO A 124 -4.66 17.21 -6.18
CA PRO A 124 -4.12 18.36 -5.44
C PRO A 124 -2.58 18.35 -5.40
N ALA A 125 -1.97 19.53 -5.54
CA ALA A 125 -0.52 19.66 -5.59
C ALA A 125 0.19 19.21 -4.29
N ASP A 126 -0.52 19.20 -3.16
CA ASP A 126 -0.02 18.72 -1.86
C ASP A 126 -0.27 17.21 -1.63
N THR A 127 -0.52 16.45 -2.70
CA THR A 127 -0.76 15.01 -2.60
C THR A 127 0.51 14.24 -2.25
N GLY A 128 0.51 13.57 -1.10
CA GLY A 128 1.53 12.57 -0.73
C GLY A 128 1.07 11.14 -1.00
N TRP A 129 -0.22 10.86 -0.78
CA TRP A 129 -0.82 9.54 -0.92
C TRP A 129 -2.26 9.64 -1.42
N LEU A 130 -2.61 8.91 -2.46
CA LEU A 130 -3.98 8.68 -2.89
C LEU A 130 -4.43 7.30 -2.38
N ALA A 131 -5.45 7.28 -1.54
CA ALA A 131 -6.02 6.07 -0.97
C ALA A 131 -7.28 5.69 -1.79
N PRO A 132 -7.23 4.64 -2.62
CA PRO A 132 -8.35 4.24 -3.48
C PRO A 132 -9.51 3.68 -2.65
N ASP A 133 -10.68 3.58 -3.28
CA ASP A 133 -11.79 2.81 -2.75
C ASP A 133 -11.48 1.31 -2.88
N ILE A 134 -11.22 0.65 -1.76
CA ILE A 134 -10.91 -0.78 -1.70
C ILE A 134 -12.13 -1.50 -1.12
N PHE A 135 -12.83 -2.26 -1.96
CA PHE A 135 -14.00 -3.02 -1.57
C PHE A 135 -13.63 -4.49 -1.29
N THR A 136 -13.79 -4.91 -0.04
CA THR A 136 -13.58 -6.31 0.37
C THR A 136 -14.88 -7.09 0.22
N GLU A 137 -14.99 -7.85 -0.86
CA GLU A 137 -16.21 -8.58 -1.25
C GLU A 137 -16.72 -9.52 -0.16
N ARG A 138 -15.84 -10.36 0.41
CA ARG A 138 -16.19 -11.33 1.44
C ARG A 138 -16.82 -10.71 2.69
N LEU A 139 -16.48 -9.47 3.01
CA LEU A 139 -16.97 -8.76 4.19
C LEU A 139 -18.07 -7.76 3.85
N ASN A 140 -18.33 -7.53 2.56
CA ASN A 140 -19.18 -6.46 2.05
C ASN A 140 -18.83 -5.12 2.73
N HIS A 141 -17.55 -4.73 2.66
CA HIS A 141 -16.96 -3.66 3.43
C HIS A 141 -15.94 -2.89 2.60
N HIS A 142 -15.92 -1.57 2.74
CA HIS A 142 -14.88 -0.73 2.18
C HIS A 142 -13.74 -0.56 3.20
N ASP A 143 -12.52 -0.84 2.81
CA ASP A 143 -11.35 -0.73 3.67
C ASP A 143 -10.87 0.73 3.81
N ASN A 144 -11.29 1.61 2.89
CA ASN A 144 -11.08 3.06 2.95
C ASN A 144 -12.41 3.81 3.03
N PRO A 145 -12.44 4.98 3.73
CA PRO A 145 -11.37 5.64 4.49
C PRO A 145 -10.91 4.82 5.70
N PHE A 146 -9.59 4.54 5.79
CA PHE A 146 -9.07 3.69 6.87
C PHE A 146 -8.93 4.45 8.19
N GLN A 147 -8.21 5.57 8.18
CA GLN A 147 -8.01 6.40 9.36
C GLN A 147 -8.15 7.89 9.02
N THR A 148 -9.21 8.51 9.53
CA THR A 148 -9.54 9.91 9.18
C THR A 148 -8.73 10.94 9.96
N HIS A 149 -8.21 10.60 11.14
CA HIS A 149 -7.52 11.53 12.01
C HIS A 149 -6.19 10.97 12.51
N ARG A 150 -5.21 11.86 12.72
CA ARG A 150 -3.93 11.50 13.32
C ARG A 150 -4.14 10.93 14.72
N PRO A 151 -3.57 9.74 15.03
CA PRO A 151 -3.75 9.11 16.33
C PRO A 151 -3.10 9.93 17.45
N ARG A 152 -3.73 9.94 18.61
CA ARG A 152 -3.22 10.55 19.83
C ARG A 152 -2.45 9.50 20.65
N LYS A 153 -1.63 9.95 21.61
CA LYS A 153 -0.90 9.03 22.52
C LYS A 153 -1.81 8.00 23.19
N ARG A 154 -3.04 8.39 23.56
CA ARG A 154 -4.05 7.50 24.15
C ARG A 154 -4.50 6.37 23.22
N ASP A 155 -4.50 6.61 21.91
CA ASP A 155 -4.92 5.62 20.92
C ASP A 155 -3.85 4.51 20.80
N PHE A 156 -2.57 4.89 20.82
CA PHE A 156 -1.47 3.92 20.91
C PHE A 156 -1.53 3.07 22.19
N ILE A 157 -1.89 3.66 23.34
CA ILE A 157 -2.05 2.91 24.58
C ILE A 157 -3.20 1.90 24.44
N ARG A 158 -4.35 2.33 23.89
CA ARG A 158 -5.51 1.44 23.63
C ARG A 158 -5.14 0.30 22.69
N TRP A 159 -4.44 0.58 21.58
CA TRP A 159 -3.98 -0.45 20.65
C TRP A 159 -2.96 -1.39 21.29
N GLN A 160 -2.04 -0.89 22.10
CA GLN A 160 -1.09 -1.74 22.84
C GLN A 160 -1.81 -2.67 23.82
N LEU A 161 -2.82 -2.18 24.52
CA LEU A 161 -3.66 -2.99 25.40
C LEU A 161 -4.46 -4.03 24.60
N LEU A 162 -5.03 -3.65 23.47
CA LEU A 162 -5.76 -4.54 22.57
C LEU A 162 -4.89 -5.70 22.10
N TYR A 163 -3.66 -5.41 21.67
CA TYR A 163 -2.74 -6.44 21.16
C TYR A 163 -1.95 -7.16 22.27
N SER A 164 -2.10 -6.77 23.54
CA SER A 164 -1.46 -7.48 24.65
C SER A 164 -2.07 -8.86 24.92
N ASN A 165 -3.36 -9.04 24.60
CA ASN A 165 -4.09 -10.30 24.80
C ASN A 165 -4.85 -10.72 23.55
N HIS A 166 -4.40 -11.80 22.93
CA HIS A 166 -4.96 -12.32 21.67
C HIS A 166 -6.40 -12.88 21.82
N ILE A 167 -6.81 -13.29 23.02
CA ILE A 167 -8.17 -13.77 23.28
C ILE A 167 -9.13 -12.59 23.29
N ILE A 168 -8.79 -11.51 24.01
CA ILE A 168 -9.57 -10.27 24.02
C ILE A 168 -9.64 -9.68 22.62
N TYR A 169 -8.51 -9.64 21.90
CA TYR A 169 -8.46 -9.18 20.51
C TYR A 169 -9.44 -9.95 19.62
N LYS A 170 -9.42 -11.28 19.67
CA LYS A 170 -10.31 -12.15 18.89
C LYS A 170 -11.78 -11.87 19.19
N TRP A 171 -12.11 -11.65 20.47
CA TRP A 171 -13.47 -11.38 20.91
C TRP A 171 -13.97 -10.01 20.43
N LEU A 172 -13.15 -8.98 20.59
CA LEU A 172 -13.46 -7.63 20.12
C LEU A 172 -13.56 -7.57 18.58
N LEU A 173 -12.73 -8.31 17.85
CA LEU A 173 -12.83 -8.41 16.40
C LEU A 173 -14.17 -9.00 15.96
N LYS A 174 -14.65 -10.06 16.64
CA LYS A 174 -15.99 -10.62 16.40
C LYS A 174 -17.10 -9.59 16.62
N LEU A 175 -17.05 -8.85 17.73
CA LEU A 175 -18.03 -7.80 18.04
C LEU A 175 -18.00 -6.68 17.00
N TYR A 176 -16.81 -6.28 16.53
CA TYR A 176 -16.66 -5.28 15.49
C TYR A 176 -17.30 -5.74 14.18
N GLN A 177 -17.05 -6.98 13.74
CA GLN A 177 -17.64 -7.56 12.53
C GLN A 177 -19.18 -7.62 12.58
N LEU A 178 -19.76 -7.84 13.76
CA LEU A 178 -21.22 -7.83 13.95
C LEU A 178 -21.83 -6.42 13.89
N ARG A 179 -21.05 -5.38 14.22
CA ARG A 179 -21.50 -3.99 14.26
C ARG A 179 -21.28 -3.21 12.97
N SER A 180 -20.38 -3.64 12.11
CA SER A 180 -19.93 -2.88 10.93
C SER A 180 -20.90 -2.92 9.73
N LYS A 181 -22.22 -2.90 9.96
CA LYS A 181 -23.19 -3.02 8.88
C LYS A 181 -23.46 -1.74 8.08
N HIS A 182 -23.08 -0.57 8.57
CA HIS A 182 -23.30 0.70 7.86
C HIS A 182 -22.01 1.54 7.92
N GLN A 183 -21.32 1.62 6.77
CA GLN A 183 -20.23 2.57 6.57
C GLN A 183 -20.76 3.79 5.85
N ASN A 184 -20.48 4.96 6.39
CA ASN A 184 -20.70 6.22 5.69
C ASN A 184 -19.46 6.51 4.83
N ILE A 185 -19.51 6.11 3.56
CA ILE A 185 -18.42 6.26 2.60
C ILE A 185 -18.59 7.58 1.88
N PRO A 186 -17.60 8.49 1.87
CA PRO A 186 -17.70 9.73 1.12
C PRO A 186 -17.78 9.47 -0.39
N ASP A 187 -18.74 10.09 -1.06
CA ASP A 187 -18.87 10.02 -2.54
C ASP A 187 -17.83 10.88 -3.26
N LYS A 188 -17.13 11.74 -2.53
CA LYS A 188 -16.14 12.68 -3.07
C LYS A 188 -14.78 12.49 -2.43
N GLN A 189 -13.76 12.92 -3.15
CA GLN A 189 -12.39 13.00 -2.64
C GLN A 189 -12.37 13.75 -1.29
N THR A 190 -11.76 13.14 -0.29
CA THR A 190 -11.74 13.66 1.07
C THR A 190 -10.37 13.47 1.69
N THR A 191 -9.88 14.48 2.42
CA THR A 191 -8.62 14.36 3.16
C THR A 191 -8.79 13.41 4.34
N ILE A 192 -7.88 12.46 4.46
CA ILE A 192 -7.78 11.51 5.57
C ILE A 192 -6.36 11.52 6.13
N TYR A 193 -6.14 10.88 7.28
CA TYR A 193 -4.78 10.76 7.81
C TYR A 193 -4.02 9.60 7.17
N ALA A 194 -4.62 8.42 7.07
CA ALA A 194 -4.01 7.24 6.47
C ALA A 194 -5.03 6.44 5.65
N GLY A 195 -4.62 5.94 4.49
CA GLY A 195 -5.32 4.91 3.74
C GLY A 195 -5.00 3.51 4.24
N HIS A 196 -5.69 2.50 3.72
CA HIS A 196 -5.42 1.09 3.98
C HIS A 196 -4.16 0.62 3.26
N GLY A 197 -3.34 -0.19 3.93
CA GLY A 197 -2.02 -0.59 3.46
C GLY A 197 -2.00 -1.63 2.34
N SER A 198 -3.13 -2.28 2.02
CA SER A 198 -3.14 -3.30 0.97
C SER A 198 -2.85 -2.76 -0.43
N LEU A 199 -3.21 -1.49 -0.70
CA LEU A 199 -2.81 -0.74 -1.88
C LEU A 199 -2.62 0.74 -1.55
N MET A 200 -1.39 1.22 -1.75
CA MET A 200 -0.99 2.60 -1.46
C MET A 200 -0.47 3.26 -2.74
N VAL A 201 -1.10 4.34 -3.20
CA VAL A 201 -0.62 5.13 -4.35
C VAL A 201 0.15 6.33 -3.81
N ILE A 202 1.46 6.22 -3.79
CA ILE A 202 2.39 7.21 -3.22
C ILE A 202 2.90 8.13 -4.34
N SER A 203 2.88 9.44 -4.11
CA SER A 203 3.36 10.40 -5.11
C SER A 203 4.89 10.41 -5.22
N GLY A 204 5.40 10.64 -6.43
CA GLY A 204 6.83 10.78 -6.67
C GLY A 204 7.44 11.95 -5.90
N GLN A 205 6.70 13.06 -5.74
CA GLN A 205 7.17 14.21 -4.95
C GLN A 205 7.44 13.87 -3.47
N PHE A 206 6.68 12.94 -2.87
CA PHE A 206 6.95 12.45 -1.53
C PHE A 206 8.22 11.58 -1.53
N LEU A 207 8.33 10.65 -2.48
CA LEU A 207 9.49 9.75 -2.57
C LEU A 207 10.79 10.49 -2.88
N ALA A 208 10.74 11.60 -3.63
CA ALA A 208 11.89 12.44 -3.87
C ALA A 208 12.48 13.10 -2.60
N LYS A 209 11.64 13.30 -1.57
CA LYS A 209 12.09 13.83 -0.26
C LYS A 209 12.64 12.72 0.65
N HIS A 210 12.37 11.47 0.35
CA HIS A 210 12.71 10.31 1.18
C HIS A 210 13.49 9.24 0.40
N PRO A 211 14.67 9.56 -0.17
CA PRO A 211 15.51 8.56 -0.79
C PRO A 211 15.94 7.51 0.24
N TYR A 212 16.06 6.27 -0.20
CA TYR A 212 16.51 5.14 0.63
C TYR A 212 15.64 4.87 1.87
N LEU A 213 14.33 5.09 1.74
CA LEU A 213 13.37 4.87 2.81
C LEU A 213 13.50 3.46 3.39
N LYS A 214 13.55 3.35 4.73
CA LYS A 214 13.64 2.09 5.45
C LYS A 214 12.46 1.93 6.39
N PHE A 215 11.73 0.84 6.27
CA PHE A 215 10.65 0.51 7.19
C PHE A 215 11.23 -0.16 8.45
N PRO A 216 10.92 0.34 9.65
CA PRO A 216 11.60 -0.11 10.87
C PRO A 216 11.05 -1.40 11.46
N THR A 217 10.00 -1.98 10.86
CA THR A 217 9.34 -3.20 11.35
C THR A 217 9.22 -4.24 10.25
N PHE A 218 8.99 -5.49 10.64
CA PHE A 218 8.81 -6.57 9.67
C PHE A 218 7.43 -6.55 8.99
N MET A 219 6.37 -6.29 9.77
CA MET A 219 4.98 -6.26 9.31
C MET A 219 4.14 -5.35 10.21
N TYR A 220 3.04 -4.86 9.66
CA TYR A 220 2.03 -4.00 10.29
C TYR A 220 2.51 -2.59 10.65
N GLY A 221 1.65 -1.63 10.37
CA GLY A 221 1.85 -0.23 10.67
C GLY A 221 2.43 0.56 9.49
N GLU A 222 2.45 -0.03 8.31
CA GLU A 222 2.82 0.63 7.06
C GLU A 222 2.01 1.91 6.86
N GLU A 223 0.73 1.85 7.18
CA GLU A 223 -0.20 2.97 7.08
C GLU A 223 0.21 4.13 7.97
N LEU A 224 0.54 3.84 9.23
CA LEU A 224 0.99 4.84 10.20
C LEU A 224 2.35 5.42 9.81
N PHE A 225 3.23 4.59 9.28
CA PHE A 225 4.57 4.99 8.87
C PHE A 225 4.51 6.01 7.72
N PHE A 226 3.83 5.68 6.62
CA PHE A 226 3.68 6.61 5.51
C PHE A 226 2.87 7.84 5.87
N ALA A 227 1.75 7.68 6.57
CA ALA A 227 0.91 8.81 6.96
C ALA A 227 1.65 9.82 7.84
N GLU A 228 2.49 9.35 8.76
CA GLU A 228 3.27 10.25 9.62
C GLU A 228 4.35 11.01 8.84
N LEU A 229 5.05 10.35 7.91
CA LEU A 229 6.03 11.00 7.03
C LEU A 229 5.37 12.06 6.14
N ILE A 230 4.26 11.70 5.50
CA ILE A 230 3.46 12.58 4.64
C ILE A 230 2.99 13.80 5.44
N TYR A 231 2.49 13.58 6.66
CA TYR A 231 2.06 14.65 7.57
C TYR A 231 3.21 15.61 7.94
N GLN A 232 4.40 15.06 8.24
CA GLN A 232 5.59 15.86 8.58
C GLN A 232 6.10 16.69 7.40
N ASP A 233 5.95 16.18 6.18
CA ASP A 233 6.28 16.90 4.94
C ASP A 233 5.24 17.95 4.55
N LYS A 234 4.17 18.11 5.34
CA LYS A 234 3.02 18.99 5.03
C LYS A 234 2.31 18.59 3.74
N LEU A 235 2.45 17.34 3.32
CA LEU A 235 1.65 16.72 2.28
C LEU A 235 0.38 16.12 2.90
N LYS A 236 -0.54 15.66 2.03
CA LYS A 236 -1.82 15.09 2.45
C LYS A 236 -2.06 13.72 1.86
N THR A 237 -2.84 12.93 2.59
CA THR A 237 -3.46 11.71 2.09
C THR A 237 -4.90 12.02 1.69
N TYR A 238 -5.30 11.62 0.48
CA TYR A 238 -6.65 11.78 -0.03
C TYR A 238 -7.30 10.44 -0.25
N TYR A 239 -8.49 10.24 0.31
CA TYR A 239 -9.39 9.17 -0.11
C TYR A 239 -9.94 9.51 -1.50
N CYS A 240 -9.87 8.58 -2.43
CA CYS A 240 -10.20 8.77 -3.84
C CYS A 240 -11.23 7.73 -4.29
N PRO A 241 -12.53 8.02 -4.18
CA PRO A 241 -13.59 7.07 -4.54
C PRO A 241 -13.64 6.73 -6.03
N SER A 242 -12.99 7.53 -6.90
CA SER A 242 -12.89 7.23 -8.35
C SER A 242 -11.87 6.14 -8.67
N LEU A 243 -10.91 5.88 -7.79
CA LEU A 243 -9.94 4.79 -7.94
C LEU A 243 -10.48 3.55 -7.25
N HIS A 244 -10.97 2.57 -8.01
CA HIS A 244 -11.62 1.38 -7.44
C HIS A 244 -10.72 0.14 -7.50
N VAL A 245 -10.74 -0.60 -6.40
CA VAL A 245 -10.00 -1.86 -6.22
C VAL A 245 -10.89 -2.85 -5.49
N SER A 246 -10.99 -4.08 -5.99
CA SER A 246 -11.62 -5.19 -5.27
C SER A 246 -10.59 -5.99 -4.50
N ASN A 247 -10.97 -6.44 -3.29
CA ASN A 247 -10.12 -7.21 -2.39
C ASN A 247 -10.80 -8.53 -2.01
N VAL A 248 -10.14 -9.66 -2.27
CA VAL A 248 -10.62 -10.98 -1.85
C VAL A 248 -10.54 -11.16 -0.32
N GLY A 249 -9.58 -10.52 0.29
CA GLY A 249 -9.39 -10.40 1.73
C GLY A 249 -8.67 -11.57 2.41
N ARG A 250 -7.63 -11.22 3.18
CA ARG A 250 -6.88 -12.08 4.11
C ARG A 250 -6.27 -13.36 3.54
N VAL A 251 -5.78 -13.33 2.33
CA VAL A 251 -5.11 -14.49 1.73
C VAL A 251 -3.78 -14.80 2.42
N SER A 252 -2.93 -13.81 2.58
CA SER A 252 -1.58 -13.99 3.16
C SER A 252 -1.62 -14.01 4.69
N THR A 253 -2.36 -13.09 5.33
CA THR A 253 -2.40 -12.94 6.79
C THR A 253 -3.31 -13.94 7.49
N GLY A 254 -4.28 -14.51 6.78
CA GLY A 254 -5.16 -15.57 7.30
C GLY A 254 -4.43 -16.87 7.70
N LYS A 255 -3.18 -17.06 7.21
CA LYS A 255 -2.33 -18.20 7.55
C LYS A 255 -1.73 -18.13 8.97
N TYR A 256 -1.73 -16.94 9.61
CA TYR A 256 -1.13 -16.74 10.92
C TYR A 256 -2.16 -16.81 12.05
N ASN A 257 -1.75 -17.38 13.21
CA ASN A 257 -2.60 -17.40 14.39
C ASN A 257 -2.68 -16.02 15.08
N TYR A 258 -3.76 -15.77 15.82
CA TYR A 258 -4.00 -14.49 16.49
C TYR A 258 -2.91 -14.10 17.50
N LYS A 259 -2.24 -15.07 18.14
CA LYS A 259 -1.13 -14.80 19.09
C LYS A 259 0.06 -14.18 18.37
N TRP A 260 0.43 -14.73 17.21
CA TRP A 260 1.51 -14.19 16.38
C TRP A 260 1.16 -12.80 15.85
N LEU A 261 -0.07 -12.63 15.32
CA LEU A 261 -0.59 -11.37 14.81
C LEU A 261 -0.51 -10.26 15.87
N CYS A 262 -1.04 -10.52 17.08
CA CYS A 262 -0.99 -9.57 18.19
C CYS A 262 0.45 -9.23 18.59
N ARG A 263 1.35 -10.22 18.60
CA ARG A 263 2.77 -9.99 18.92
C ARG A 263 3.43 -9.06 17.90
N GLN A 264 3.20 -9.25 16.59
CA GLN A 264 3.79 -8.40 15.55
C GLN A 264 3.22 -6.98 15.61
N ASN A 265 1.89 -6.82 15.68
CA ASN A 265 1.26 -5.51 15.83
C ASN A 265 1.77 -4.78 17.08
N GLY A 266 1.86 -5.46 18.22
CA GLY A 266 2.37 -4.87 19.45
C GLY A 266 3.83 -4.41 19.36
N LYS A 267 4.68 -5.14 18.60
CA LYS A 267 6.07 -4.72 18.32
C LYS A 267 6.10 -3.47 17.45
N SER A 268 5.38 -3.50 16.33
CA SER A 268 5.33 -2.39 15.37
C SER A 268 4.80 -1.11 16.01
N LEU A 269 3.71 -1.19 16.78
CA LEU A 269 3.16 -0.03 17.48
C LEU A 269 4.13 0.60 18.48
N ARG A 270 4.97 -0.19 19.18
CA ARG A 270 5.98 0.37 20.08
C ARG A 270 7.02 1.23 19.36
N ILE A 271 7.46 0.75 18.19
CA ILE A 271 8.43 1.45 17.35
C ILE A 271 7.78 2.69 16.75
N LEU A 272 6.62 2.55 16.10
CA LEU A 272 5.92 3.63 15.41
C LEU A 272 5.42 4.72 16.35
N LYS A 273 5.10 4.41 17.60
CA LYS A 273 4.83 5.43 18.62
C LYS A 273 6.00 6.40 18.79
N GLY A 274 7.23 5.90 18.66
CA GLY A 274 8.44 6.74 18.67
C GLY A 274 8.45 7.70 17.48
N TYR A 275 8.17 7.23 16.28
CA TYR A 275 8.09 8.06 15.08
C TYR A 275 7.02 9.17 15.21
N CYS A 276 5.83 8.83 15.71
CA CYS A 276 4.74 9.79 15.83
C CYS A 276 4.95 10.86 16.93
N PHE A 277 5.76 10.59 17.97
CA PHE A 277 5.78 11.46 19.14
C PHE A 277 7.16 11.82 19.70
N ARG A 278 8.25 11.16 19.30
CA ARG A 278 9.58 11.39 19.87
C ARG A 278 10.61 11.93 18.91
N TYR A 279 10.48 11.62 17.62
CA TYR A 279 11.46 12.02 16.63
C TYR A 279 10.76 12.80 15.51
N PRO A 280 11.15 14.05 15.21
CA PRO A 280 11.12 14.47 13.82
C PRO A 280 11.98 13.44 13.09
N ILE A 281 11.41 12.73 12.10
CA ILE A 281 12.14 11.71 11.36
C ILE A 281 13.38 12.39 10.83
N LEU A 282 14.53 11.88 11.27
CA LEU A 282 15.82 12.44 10.92
C LEU A 282 15.89 12.51 9.40
N LYS A 283 15.94 13.72 8.87
CA LYS A 283 16.42 13.97 7.51
C LYS A 283 17.76 13.27 7.43
N ASN A 284 17.80 12.21 6.62
CA ASN A 284 18.99 11.48 6.23
C ASN A 284 20.27 12.02 6.82
N SER A 285 20.71 11.48 7.93
CA SER A 285 22.09 11.60 8.38
C SER A 285 22.63 10.19 8.52
N GLU A 286 23.48 9.85 7.56
CA GLU A 286 24.58 8.93 7.72
C GLU A 286 24.27 7.52 8.25
N TYR A 287 24.03 6.58 7.30
CA TYR A 287 24.68 5.26 7.40
C TYR A 287 24.88 4.70 6.00
#